data_42daefef6e2c53eff659d44a2a8e47a5
#
_entry.id   42daefef6e2c53eff659d44a2a8e47a5
#
_cell.length_a   1.000
_cell.length_b   1.000
_cell.length_c   1.000
_cell.angle_alpha   90.00
_cell.angle_beta   90.00
_cell.angle_gamma   90.00
#
_symmetry.space_group_name_H-M   'P 1'
#
loop_
_entity.id
_entity.type
_entity.pdbx_description
1 polymer ?
#
loop_
_entity_poly.entity_id
_entity_poly.type
_entity_poly.pdbx_seq_one_letter_code
_entity_poly.pdbx_strand_id
1 'polypeptide(L)'
;YRALPELLTFLLEDLEGKHVNISLPSLRIDAFSLDVMSKVQDVKKTSLTFAPEAGSQRLRNVINKGLTEEDIMHGAKLAFEGGWTRVKLYFMLGLPTETEEDIRGIAELSNKIAALFYDTVPKEKRVNGRVQIVASTSFFVPKPFTPFQWAKQATKEEFLNKSYITRLAVMEQLNQKSIKYNWHEADTSVLEGVLARGDRRLSKALELAQKRGVAFDAWDERFDYDKWIEVIKDAGLDPAFYANRAYGLDEILPWDVIDCGVTKSFLIRERAKAYEGKRTPSCLEKCSGCGANSLGGE
;
A
#
# COMPACT_ATOMS: atom_id res chain seq x y z
N TYR A 1 -17.71 2.50 5.49
CA TYR A 1 -18.97 3.10 5.96
C TYR A 1 -20.11 2.64 5.07
N ARG A 2 -21.12 1.97 5.66
CA ARG A 2 -22.18 1.32 4.87
C ARG A 2 -23.13 2.31 4.18
N ALA A 3 -23.39 3.45 4.79
CA ALA A 3 -24.25 4.50 4.26
C ALA A 3 -23.50 5.55 3.41
N LEU A 4 -22.35 5.17 2.81
CA LEU A 4 -21.60 6.09 1.94
C LEU A 4 -22.39 6.54 0.71
N PRO A 5 -23.15 5.66 0.03
CA PRO A 5 -23.95 6.07 -1.13
C PRO A 5 -25.01 7.12 -0.78
N GLU A 6 -25.73 6.93 0.33
CA GLU A 6 -26.76 7.86 0.79
C GLU A 6 -26.15 9.21 1.21
N LEU A 7 -25.04 9.18 1.95
CA LEU A 7 -24.31 10.38 2.34
C LEU A 7 -23.84 11.18 1.14
N LEU A 8 -23.29 10.51 0.12
CA LEU A 8 -22.83 11.18 -1.10
C LEU A 8 -24.01 11.78 -1.90
N THR A 9 -25.13 11.07 -1.99
CA THR A 9 -26.34 11.62 -2.63
C THR A 9 -26.78 12.89 -1.92
N PHE A 10 -26.92 12.85 -0.61
CA PHE A 10 -27.30 14.01 0.20
C PHE A 10 -26.33 15.19 0.02
N LEU A 11 -25.02 14.94 0.08
CA LEU A 11 -24.02 15.99 -0.07
C LEU A 11 -24.01 16.61 -1.47
N LEU A 12 -24.21 15.81 -2.51
CA LEU A 12 -24.25 16.30 -3.89
C LEU A 12 -25.50 17.18 -4.14
N GLU A 13 -26.65 16.79 -3.60
CA GLU A 13 -27.89 17.58 -3.66
C GLU A 13 -27.74 18.89 -2.88
N ASP A 14 -27.20 18.84 -1.64
CA ASP A 14 -27.00 20.05 -0.83
C ASP A 14 -25.97 21.02 -1.40
N LEU A 15 -24.96 20.51 -2.12
CA LEU A 15 -23.87 21.30 -2.69
C LEU A 15 -24.12 21.72 -4.14
N GLU A 16 -25.24 21.35 -4.74
CA GLU A 16 -25.58 21.71 -6.11
C GLU A 16 -25.57 23.24 -6.28
N GLY A 17 -24.90 23.71 -7.32
CA GLY A 17 -24.75 25.14 -7.61
C GLY A 17 -23.80 25.93 -6.68
N LYS A 18 -23.27 25.31 -5.63
CA LYS A 18 -22.35 25.99 -4.68
C LYS A 18 -20.88 25.95 -5.09
N HIS A 19 -20.53 25.33 -6.23
CA HIS A 19 -19.14 25.13 -6.72
C HIS A 19 -18.19 24.45 -5.71
N VAL A 20 -18.73 23.59 -4.83
CA VAL A 20 -17.98 22.83 -3.83
C VAL A 20 -17.72 21.43 -4.37
N ASN A 21 -16.45 21.03 -4.39
CA ASN A 21 -16.05 19.69 -4.82
C ASN A 21 -16.02 18.71 -3.66
N ILE A 22 -16.53 17.51 -3.86
CA ILE A 22 -16.39 16.41 -2.91
C ILE A 22 -15.15 15.62 -3.28
N SER A 23 -14.19 15.52 -2.36
CA SER A 23 -13.02 14.65 -2.49
C SER A 23 -13.23 13.39 -1.65
N LEU A 24 -13.18 12.24 -2.30
CA LEU A 24 -13.25 10.95 -1.61
C LEU A 24 -11.83 10.43 -1.36
N PRO A 25 -11.58 9.83 -0.18
CA PRO A 25 -10.34 9.09 0.05
C PRO A 25 -10.28 7.87 -0.88
N SER A 26 -9.14 7.16 -0.88
CA SER A 26 -8.97 5.94 -1.66
C SER A 26 -10.10 4.95 -1.34
N LEU A 27 -10.91 4.66 -2.34
CA LEU A 27 -12.02 3.71 -2.20
C LEU A 27 -11.51 2.28 -2.40
N ARG A 28 -12.12 1.34 -1.69
CA ARG A 28 -11.93 -0.08 -2.00
C ARG A 28 -12.61 -0.38 -3.36
N ILE A 29 -11.93 -1.14 -4.20
CA ILE A 29 -12.44 -1.52 -5.53
C ILE A 29 -13.78 -2.28 -5.45
N ASP A 30 -13.91 -3.15 -4.46
CA ASP A 30 -15.11 -3.95 -4.20
C ASP A 30 -16.32 -3.11 -3.69
N ALA A 31 -16.06 -1.91 -3.18
CA ALA A 31 -17.10 -0.95 -2.77
C ALA A 31 -17.42 0.07 -3.88
N PHE A 32 -16.85 -0.10 -5.07
CA PHE A 32 -17.01 0.79 -6.21
C PHE A 32 -18.33 0.51 -6.91
N SER A 33 -19.31 1.39 -6.73
CA SER A 33 -20.58 1.32 -7.48
C SER A 33 -20.65 2.45 -8.50
N LEU A 34 -21.14 2.14 -9.69
CA LEU A 34 -21.41 3.14 -10.75
C LEU A 34 -22.33 4.26 -10.28
N ASP A 35 -23.30 3.95 -9.43
CA ASP A 35 -24.27 4.92 -8.93
C ASP A 35 -23.61 6.00 -8.06
N VAL A 36 -22.64 5.61 -7.23
CA VAL A 36 -21.88 6.54 -6.40
C VAL A 36 -20.97 7.40 -7.27
N MET A 37 -20.34 6.79 -8.26
CA MET A 37 -19.35 7.47 -9.09
C MET A 37 -19.99 8.31 -10.19
N SER A 38 -21.13 7.93 -10.75
CA SER A 38 -21.84 8.75 -11.73
C SER A 38 -22.28 10.09 -11.13
N LYS A 39 -22.67 10.09 -9.87
CA LYS A 39 -23.08 11.29 -9.13
C LYS A 39 -21.92 12.23 -8.80
N VAL A 40 -20.71 11.71 -8.58
CA VAL A 40 -19.49 12.52 -8.33
C VAL A 40 -18.88 13.04 -9.63
N GLN A 41 -19.30 12.51 -10.80
CA GLN A 41 -18.72 12.84 -12.11
C GLN A 41 -18.94 14.28 -12.59
N ASP A 42 -19.99 14.94 -12.15
CA ASP A 42 -20.36 16.26 -12.68
C ASP A 42 -19.40 17.37 -12.25
N VAL A 43 -18.52 17.12 -11.30
CA VAL A 43 -17.71 18.16 -10.69
C VAL A 43 -16.26 18.25 -11.21
N LYS A 44 -15.55 17.18 -11.43
CA LYS A 44 -14.24 17.09 -12.13
C LYS A 44 -13.68 15.67 -12.06
N LYS A 45 -13.41 15.05 -13.19
CA LYS A 45 -12.78 13.70 -13.22
C LYS A 45 -11.33 13.78 -12.75
N THR A 46 -11.09 13.49 -11.47
CA THR A 46 -9.78 13.26 -10.92
C THR A 46 -9.29 11.84 -11.25
N SER A 47 -8.01 11.52 -11.02
CA SER A 47 -7.52 10.16 -11.18
C SER A 47 -8.18 9.23 -10.17
N LEU A 48 -8.63 8.07 -10.64
CA LEU A 48 -9.12 7.01 -9.75
C LEU A 48 -7.94 6.23 -9.17
N THR A 49 -8.00 5.96 -7.87
CA THR A 49 -6.92 5.27 -7.17
C THR A 49 -7.38 3.93 -6.64
N PHE A 50 -6.66 2.88 -7.00
CA PHE A 50 -6.85 1.52 -6.50
C PHE A 50 -5.58 1.06 -5.78
N ALA A 51 -5.75 0.20 -4.78
CA ALA A 51 -4.65 -0.37 -4.01
C ALA A 51 -4.68 -1.92 -4.08
N PRO A 52 -4.22 -2.53 -5.18
CA PRO A 52 -4.05 -3.99 -5.26
C PRO A 52 -3.04 -4.51 -4.23
N GLU A 53 -2.07 -3.71 -3.84
CA GLU A 53 -0.96 -3.94 -2.91
C GLU A 53 0.08 -4.94 -3.43
N ALA A 54 -0.29 -5.92 -4.26
CA ALA A 54 0.62 -6.90 -4.84
C ALA A 54 0.24 -7.23 -6.29
N GLY A 55 1.24 -7.55 -7.11
CA GLY A 55 1.06 -7.86 -8.53
C GLY A 55 0.32 -9.17 -8.77
N SER A 56 0.60 -10.21 -7.97
CA SER A 56 0.02 -11.53 -8.12
C SER A 56 -1.12 -11.81 -7.14
N GLN A 57 -2.05 -12.69 -7.52
CA GLN A 57 -3.10 -13.17 -6.61
C GLN A 57 -2.52 -13.92 -5.42
N ARG A 58 -1.45 -14.71 -5.66
CA ARG A 58 -0.74 -15.42 -4.60
C ARG A 58 -0.30 -14.46 -3.50
N LEU A 59 0.38 -13.39 -3.87
CA LEU A 59 0.93 -12.44 -2.89
C LEU A 59 -0.18 -11.58 -2.25
N ARG A 60 -1.28 -11.27 -2.96
CA ARG A 60 -2.48 -10.67 -2.36
C ARG A 60 -3.09 -11.57 -1.28
N ASN A 61 -3.08 -12.89 -1.49
CA ASN A 61 -3.53 -13.84 -0.45
C ASN A 61 -2.59 -13.86 0.76
N VAL A 62 -1.28 -13.81 0.55
CA VAL A 62 -0.26 -13.73 1.61
C VAL A 62 -0.53 -12.55 2.55
N ILE A 63 -0.84 -11.38 2.01
CA ILE A 63 -1.14 -10.19 2.81
C ILE A 63 -2.62 -10.10 3.24
N ASN A 64 -3.40 -11.13 2.98
CA ASN A 64 -4.84 -11.19 3.27
C ASN A 64 -5.63 -9.99 2.74
N LYS A 65 -5.29 -9.50 1.54
CA LYS A 65 -5.93 -8.31 0.94
C LYS A 65 -7.41 -8.53 0.64
N GLY A 66 -7.80 -9.78 0.39
CA GLY A 66 -9.20 -10.14 0.12
C GLY A 66 -9.74 -9.62 -1.22
N LEU A 67 -8.87 -9.20 -2.12
CA LEU A 67 -9.19 -8.65 -3.43
C LEU A 67 -8.72 -9.61 -4.53
N THR A 68 -9.60 -9.98 -5.44
CA THR A 68 -9.26 -10.83 -6.59
C THR A 68 -8.83 -10.01 -7.81
N GLU A 69 -8.23 -10.66 -8.79
CA GLU A 69 -7.93 -10.01 -10.07
C GLU A 69 -9.22 -9.62 -10.79
N GLU A 70 -10.26 -10.46 -10.70
CA GLU A 70 -11.59 -10.20 -11.26
C GLU A 70 -12.20 -8.93 -10.66
N ASP A 71 -12.11 -8.73 -9.35
CA ASP A 71 -12.61 -7.52 -8.68
C ASP A 71 -11.88 -6.27 -9.20
N ILE A 72 -10.55 -6.36 -9.39
CA ILE A 72 -9.73 -5.27 -9.91
C ILE A 72 -10.13 -4.94 -11.36
N MET A 73 -10.27 -5.95 -12.20
CA MET A 73 -10.65 -5.77 -13.61
C MET A 73 -12.07 -5.25 -13.74
N HIS A 74 -13.00 -5.76 -12.92
CA HIS A 74 -14.38 -5.27 -12.89
C HIS A 74 -14.44 -3.78 -12.49
N GLY A 75 -13.79 -3.39 -11.39
CA GLY A 75 -13.72 -1.99 -10.95
C GLY A 75 -13.08 -1.07 -11.99
N ALA A 76 -12.01 -1.53 -12.66
CA ALA A 76 -11.38 -0.78 -13.74
C ALA A 76 -12.31 -0.61 -14.95
N LYS A 77 -13.06 -1.66 -15.32
CA LYS A 77 -14.06 -1.60 -16.41
C LYS A 77 -15.14 -0.56 -16.11
N LEU A 78 -15.72 -0.61 -14.91
CA LEU A 78 -16.73 0.36 -14.48
C LEU A 78 -16.18 1.81 -14.54
N ALA A 79 -14.92 2.00 -14.13
CA ALA A 79 -14.27 3.29 -14.22
C ALA A 79 -14.17 3.79 -15.67
N PHE A 80 -13.78 2.92 -16.60
CA PHE A 80 -13.65 3.27 -18.03
C PHE A 80 -15.00 3.53 -18.68
N GLU A 81 -16.02 2.75 -18.38
CA GLU A 81 -17.41 3.00 -18.78
C GLU A 81 -17.92 4.34 -18.25
N GLY A 82 -17.53 4.69 -17.02
CA GLY A 82 -17.78 5.99 -16.41
C GLY A 82 -16.93 7.14 -16.97
N GLY A 83 -16.04 6.86 -17.95
CA GLY A 83 -15.26 7.87 -18.68
C GLY A 83 -13.96 8.32 -17.99
N TRP A 84 -13.47 7.59 -16.97
CA TRP A 84 -12.12 7.80 -16.46
C TRP A 84 -11.09 7.32 -17.47
N THR A 85 -10.05 8.11 -17.67
CA THR A 85 -8.92 7.80 -18.56
C THR A 85 -7.60 7.70 -17.81
N ARG A 86 -7.65 7.89 -16.47
CA ARG A 86 -6.47 7.81 -15.61
C ARG A 86 -6.77 6.98 -14.37
N VAL A 87 -5.98 5.90 -14.20
CA VAL A 87 -6.06 5.00 -13.04
C VAL A 87 -4.70 4.96 -12.36
N LYS A 88 -4.68 5.13 -11.05
CA LYS A 88 -3.49 5.00 -10.20
C LYS A 88 -3.58 3.72 -9.39
N LEU A 89 -2.52 2.91 -9.45
CA LEU A 89 -2.41 1.62 -8.77
C LEU A 89 -1.29 1.71 -7.73
N TYR A 90 -1.59 1.33 -6.49
CA TYR A 90 -0.59 1.23 -5.44
C TYR A 90 -0.21 -0.23 -5.18
N PHE A 91 1.09 -0.45 -5.05
CA PHE A 91 1.69 -1.75 -4.76
C PHE A 91 2.77 -1.61 -3.68
N MET A 92 3.13 -2.72 -3.05
CA MET A 92 4.28 -2.84 -2.17
C MET A 92 5.32 -3.79 -2.78
N LEU A 93 6.60 -3.46 -2.60
CA LEU A 93 7.74 -4.32 -2.89
C LEU A 93 8.45 -4.73 -1.60
N GLY A 94 9.01 -5.94 -1.56
CA GLY A 94 9.70 -6.48 -0.40
C GLY A 94 8.78 -7.17 0.60
N LEU A 95 7.58 -7.55 0.18
CA LEU A 95 6.66 -8.35 1.01
C LEU A 95 7.27 -9.72 1.35
N PRO A 96 6.95 -10.28 2.54
CA PRO A 96 7.34 -11.65 2.86
C PRO A 96 6.87 -12.64 1.79
N THR A 97 7.73 -13.60 1.43
CA THR A 97 7.52 -14.62 0.38
C THR A 97 7.47 -14.09 -1.06
N GLU A 98 7.71 -12.81 -1.30
CA GLU A 98 7.70 -12.21 -2.65
C GLU A 98 8.76 -12.88 -3.55
N THR A 99 8.33 -13.25 -4.76
CA THR A 99 9.20 -13.80 -5.83
C THR A 99 9.31 -12.81 -6.99
N GLU A 100 10.21 -13.07 -7.93
CA GLU A 100 10.35 -12.23 -9.13
C GLU A 100 9.07 -12.25 -9.98
N GLU A 101 8.35 -13.37 -10.04
CA GLU A 101 7.07 -13.46 -10.74
C GLU A 101 6.02 -12.53 -10.12
N ASP A 102 6.01 -12.41 -8.78
CA ASP A 102 5.09 -11.47 -8.12
C ASP A 102 5.41 -10.02 -8.46
N ILE A 103 6.71 -9.69 -8.55
CA ILE A 103 7.19 -8.36 -8.94
C ILE A 103 6.80 -8.06 -10.39
N ARG A 104 7.04 -9.00 -11.32
CA ARG A 104 6.63 -8.89 -12.73
C ARG A 104 5.12 -8.78 -12.89
N GLY A 105 4.37 -9.46 -12.04
CA GLY A 105 2.90 -9.38 -11.98
C GLY A 105 2.35 -7.96 -11.81
N ILE A 106 3.12 -7.02 -11.26
CA ILE A 106 2.75 -5.59 -11.19
C ILE A 106 2.61 -5.01 -12.61
N ALA A 107 3.58 -5.30 -13.46
CA ALA A 107 3.57 -4.83 -14.85
C ALA A 107 2.46 -5.52 -15.66
N GLU A 108 2.27 -6.82 -15.47
CA GLU A 108 1.25 -7.61 -16.17
C GLU A 108 -0.16 -7.12 -15.80
N LEU A 109 -0.46 -6.92 -14.51
CA LEU A 109 -1.75 -6.40 -14.06
C LEU A 109 -2.00 -5.00 -14.61
N SER A 110 -0.99 -4.14 -14.60
CA SER A 110 -1.08 -2.79 -15.18
C SER A 110 -1.35 -2.83 -16.67
N ASN A 111 -0.74 -3.78 -17.40
CA ASN A 111 -0.97 -3.98 -18.83
C ASN A 111 -2.37 -4.53 -19.12
N LYS A 112 -2.87 -5.49 -18.32
CA LYS A 112 -4.24 -6.01 -18.44
C LYS A 112 -5.27 -4.88 -18.27
N ILE A 113 -5.07 -4.00 -17.29
CA ILE A 113 -5.95 -2.84 -17.08
C ILE A 113 -5.86 -1.86 -18.26
N ALA A 114 -4.67 -1.62 -18.80
CA ALA A 114 -4.52 -0.77 -19.98
C ALA A 114 -5.20 -1.39 -21.22
N ALA A 115 -5.06 -2.69 -21.45
CA ALA A 115 -5.75 -3.41 -22.53
C ALA A 115 -7.27 -3.31 -22.38
N LEU A 116 -7.78 -3.55 -21.19
CA LEU A 116 -9.23 -3.45 -20.88
C LEU A 116 -9.83 -2.10 -21.27
N PHE A 117 -9.09 -0.99 -21.09
CA PHE A 117 -9.55 0.31 -21.56
C PHE A 117 -9.78 0.33 -23.07
N TYR A 118 -8.85 -0.24 -23.84
CA TYR A 118 -8.94 -0.26 -25.30
C TYR A 118 -10.05 -1.18 -25.79
N ASP A 119 -10.40 -2.22 -25.02
CA ASP A 119 -11.51 -3.12 -25.32
C ASP A 119 -12.87 -2.53 -24.93
N THR A 120 -12.90 -1.73 -23.84
CA THR A 120 -14.15 -1.17 -23.29
C THR A 120 -14.55 0.15 -23.97
N VAL A 121 -13.59 1.04 -24.27
CA VAL A 121 -13.86 2.38 -24.77
C VAL A 121 -13.65 2.45 -26.29
N PRO A 122 -14.71 2.70 -27.08
CA PRO A 122 -14.61 2.86 -28.53
C PRO A 122 -13.63 3.96 -28.91
N LYS A 123 -12.93 3.78 -30.04
CA LYS A 123 -11.85 4.68 -30.48
C LYS A 123 -12.31 6.14 -30.59
N GLU A 124 -13.53 6.35 -31.03
CA GLU A 124 -14.16 7.67 -31.21
C GLU A 124 -14.42 8.41 -29.91
N LYS A 125 -14.55 7.66 -28.80
CA LYS A 125 -14.81 8.19 -27.45
C LYS A 125 -13.54 8.39 -26.60
N ARG A 126 -12.35 8.04 -27.14
CA ARG A 126 -11.07 8.14 -26.40
C ARG A 126 -10.57 9.57 -26.39
N VAL A 127 -10.82 10.27 -25.30
CA VAL A 127 -10.24 11.61 -25.07
C VAL A 127 -8.70 11.45 -25.00
N ASN A 128 -7.96 12.19 -25.83
CA ASN A 128 -6.49 12.09 -25.98
C ASN A 128 -5.95 10.75 -26.47
N GLY A 129 -6.78 9.83 -26.96
CA GLY A 129 -6.41 8.59 -27.60
C GLY A 129 -5.79 7.50 -26.71
N ARG A 130 -5.41 7.80 -25.46
CA ARG A 130 -4.73 6.86 -24.55
C ARG A 130 -5.29 6.91 -23.15
N VAL A 131 -5.27 5.72 -22.48
CA VAL A 131 -5.40 5.62 -21.03
C VAL A 131 -4.05 5.94 -20.37
N GLN A 132 -4.07 6.42 -19.15
CA GLN A 132 -2.89 6.54 -18.30
C GLN A 132 -3.04 5.66 -17.07
N ILE A 133 -2.25 4.58 -17.00
CA ILE A 133 -2.11 3.74 -15.82
C ILE A 133 -0.85 4.20 -15.09
N VAL A 134 -0.98 4.59 -13.83
CA VAL A 134 0.16 4.98 -12.99
C VAL A 134 0.34 3.90 -11.94
N ALA A 135 1.32 3.01 -12.13
CA ALA A 135 1.75 2.04 -11.13
C ALA A 135 2.75 2.72 -10.19
N SER A 136 2.41 2.76 -8.91
CA SER A 136 3.28 3.34 -7.87
C SER A 136 3.58 2.27 -6.83
N THR A 137 4.86 2.02 -6.57
CA THR A 137 5.30 1.09 -5.53
C THR A 137 5.84 1.83 -4.32
N SER A 138 5.46 1.39 -3.14
CA SER A 138 6.10 1.68 -1.86
C SER A 138 6.90 0.45 -1.41
N PHE A 139 7.77 0.65 -0.43
CA PHE A 139 8.56 -0.44 0.13
C PHE A 139 7.95 -0.96 1.42
N PHE A 140 7.93 -2.27 1.57
CA PHE A 140 7.34 -2.90 2.73
C PHE A 140 8.15 -2.61 3.99
N VAL A 141 7.46 -2.12 5.01
CA VAL A 141 8.00 -1.93 6.36
C VAL A 141 7.22 -2.83 7.33
N PRO A 142 7.88 -3.79 8.00
CA PRO A 142 7.22 -4.61 9.00
C PRO A 142 6.72 -3.74 10.16
N LYS A 143 5.42 -3.67 10.35
CA LYS A 143 4.81 -2.84 11.39
C LYS A 143 4.50 -3.64 12.65
N PRO A 144 4.64 -3.04 13.85
CA PRO A 144 4.12 -3.61 15.08
C PRO A 144 2.66 -4.03 14.97
N PHE A 145 2.27 -5.02 15.75
CA PHE A 145 0.89 -5.54 15.83
C PHE A 145 0.31 -6.07 14.51
N THR A 146 1.18 -6.46 13.57
CA THR A 146 0.79 -7.14 12.34
C THR A 146 1.38 -8.55 12.30
N PRO A 147 0.79 -9.47 11.49
CA PRO A 147 1.36 -10.81 11.32
C PRO A 147 2.80 -10.81 10.82
N PHE A 148 3.25 -9.73 10.19
CA PHE A 148 4.61 -9.59 9.67
C PHE A 148 5.58 -8.82 10.56
N GLN A 149 5.20 -8.47 11.79
CA GLN A 149 6.07 -7.76 12.72
C GLN A 149 7.42 -8.47 13.00
N TRP A 150 7.48 -9.79 12.81
CA TRP A 150 8.71 -10.59 12.95
C TRP A 150 9.52 -10.69 11.65
N ALA A 151 8.98 -10.25 10.53
CA ALA A 151 9.69 -10.31 9.26
C ALA A 151 10.85 -9.28 9.21
N LYS A 152 11.89 -9.60 8.45
CA LYS A 152 12.90 -8.60 8.10
C LYS A 152 12.36 -7.60 7.09
N GLN A 153 12.84 -6.38 7.13
CA GLN A 153 12.72 -5.45 6.01
C GLN A 153 13.85 -5.74 4.99
N ALA A 154 13.57 -5.57 3.72
CA ALA A 154 14.60 -5.64 2.68
C ALA A 154 15.60 -4.48 2.82
N THR A 155 16.84 -4.67 2.34
CA THR A 155 17.83 -3.60 2.31
C THR A 155 17.53 -2.57 1.21
N LYS A 156 18.20 -1.43 1.25
CA LYS A 156 18.11 -0.41 0.19
C LYS A 156 18.39 -1.00 -1.19
N GLU A 157 19.46 -1.78 -1.29
CA GLU A 157 19.90 -2.42 -2.54
C GLU A 157 18.85 -3.43 -3.03
N GLU A 158 18.29 -4.25 -2.14
CA GLU A 158 17.22 -5.18 -2.48
C GLU A 158 15.98 -4.43 -2.99
N PHE A 159 15.60 -3.32 -2.37
CA PHE A 159 14.47 -2.49 -2.82
C PHE A 159 14.70 -1.88 -4.20
N LEU A 160 15.87 -1.29 -4.42
CA LEU A 160 16.22 -0.69 -5.72
C LEU A 160 16.27 -1.75 -6.83
N ASN A 161 16.80 -2.93 -6.55
CA ASN A 161 16.80 -4.04 -7.50
C ASN A 161 15.37 -4.48 -7.86
N LYS A 162 14.48 -4.63 -6.88
CA LYS A 162 13.06 -4.96 -7.11
C LYS A 162 12.36 -3.89 -7.96
N SER A 163 12.62 -2.61 -7.69
CA SER A 163 12.09 -1.51 -8.50
C SER A 163 12.61 -1.55 -9.92
N TYR A 164 13.88 -1.90 -10.11
CA TYR A 164 14.46 -2.05 -11.44
C TYR A 164 13.85 -3.21 -12.23
N ILE A 165 13.64 -4.38 -11.57
CA ILE A 165 12.93 -5.53 -12.17
C ILE A 165 11.53 -5.11 -12.61
N THR A 166 10.78 -4.41 -11.74
CA THR A 166 9.44 -3.90 -12.08
C THR A 166 9.48 -2.98 -13.30
N ARG A 167 10.45 -2.06 -13.35
CA ARG A 167 10.63 -1.14 -14.48
C ARG A 167 10.89 -1.87 -15.78
N LEU A 168 11.79 -2.86 -15.77
CA LEU A 168 12.07 -3.68 -16.96
C LEU A 168 10.82 -4.44 -17.41
N ALA A 169 10.11 -5.06 -16.47
CA ALA A 169 8.87 -5.78 -16.78
C ALA A 169 7.80 -4.86 -17.41
N VAL A 170 7.70 -3.60 -16.98
CA VAL A 170 6.80 -2.62 -17.60
C VAL A 170 7.24 -2.31 -19.04
N MET A 171 8.53 -2.18 -19.30
CA MET A 171 9.05 -1.91 -20.65
C MET A 171 8.82 -3.07 -21.63
N GLU A 172 8.65 -4.30 -21.16
CA GLU A 172 8.34 -5.49 -21.95
C GLU A 172 6.85 -5.58 -22.32
N GLN A 173 5.95 -4.78 -21.70
CA GLN A 173 4.51 -4.87 -21.93
C GLN A 173 4.07 -4.22 -23.25
N LEU A 174 3.03 -4.80 -23.88
CA LEU A 174 2.45 -4.27 -25.13
C LEU A 174 1.96 -2.82 -24.98
N ASN A 175 1.33 -2.51 -23.86
CA ASN A 175 0.78 -1.19 -23.59
C ASN A 175 1.72 -0.31 -22.74
N GLN A 176 3.04 -0.55 -22.79
CA GLN A 176 4.02 0.19 -21.98
C GLN A 176 3.90 1.72 -22.08
N LYS A 177 3.52 2.24 -23.25
CA LYS A 177 3.33 3.68 -23.48
C LYS A 177 2.14 4.28 -22.70
N SER A 178 1.25 3.43 -22.20
CA SER A 178 0.11 3.80 -21.37
C SER A 178 0.41 3.64 -19.87
N ILE A 179 1.54 3.03 -19.52
CA ILE A 179 1.92 2.71 -18.14
C ILE A 179 3.06 3.64 -17.71
N LYS A 180 2.82 4.41 -16.65
CA LYS A 180 3.85 5.17 -15.94
C LYS A 180 4.17 4.44 -14.66
N TYR A 181 5.44 4.09 -14.43
CA TYR A 181 5.91 3.45 -13.21
C TYR A 181 6.70 4.45 -12.35
N ASN A 182 6.38 4.50 -11.06
CA ASN A 182 7.09 5.28 -10.05
C ASN A 182 7.30 4.42 -8.80
N TRP A 183 8.32 4.73 -8.02
CA TRP A 183 8.55 4.13 -6.70
C TRP A 183 8.91 5.20 -5.68
N HIS A 184 8.69 4.90 -4.41
CA HIS A 184 9.09 5.75 -3.29
C HIS A 184 10.60 5.69 -3.05
N GLU A 185 11.12 6.66 -2.33
CA GLU A 185 12.54 6.67 -1.96
C GLU A 185 12.86 5.52 -0.99
N ALA A 186 13.89 4.73 -1.33
CA ALA A 186 14.30 3.59 -0.53
C ALA A 186 14.89 4.03 0.82
N ASP A 187 15.60 5.13 0.84
CA ASP A 187 16.24 5.70 2.02
C ASP A 187 15.23 6.06 3.11
N THR A 188 14.15 6.73 2.73
CA THR A 188 13.04 7.05 3.65
C THR A 188 12.42 5.77 4.23
N SER A 189 12.22 4.75 3.39
CA SER A 189 11.60 3.48 3.82
C SER A 189 12.52 2.68 4.75
N VAL A 190 13.83 2.70 4.53
CA VAL A 190 14.79 2.04 5.43
C VAL A 190 14.82 2.75 6.78
N LEU A 191 14.89 4.08 6.81
CA LEU A 191 14.84 4.83 8.06
C LEU A 191 13.51 4.62 8.80
N GLU A 192 12.39 4.60 8.07
CA GLU A 192 11.08 4.27 8.64
C GLU A 192 11.12 2.89 9.32
N GLY A 193 11.75 1.89 8.70
CA GLY A 193 11.90 0.55 9.28
C GLY A 193 12.71 0.55 10.56
N VAL A 194 13.80 1.32 10.62
CA VAL A 194 14.60 1.48 11.85
C VAL A 194 13.77 2.10 12.97
N LEU A 195 13.04 3.17 12.68
CA LEU A 195 12.24 3.89 13.68
C LEU A 195 11.00 3.09 14.10
N ALA A 196 10.29 2.47 13.16
CA ALA A 196 9.08 1.69 13.44
C ALA A 196 9.35 0.42 14.25
N ARG A 197 10.54 -0.15 14.15
CA ARG A 197 10.97 -1.37 14.85
C ARG A 197 11.94 -1.09 15.99
N GLY A 198 12.24 0.17 16.21
CA GLY A 198 13.19 0.63 17.21
C GLY A 198 12.71 0.46 18.63
N ASP A 199 13.64 0.59 19.56
CA ASP A 199 13.37 0.61 20.99
C ASP A 199 13.85 1.94 21.60
N ARG A 200 13.67 2.07 22.92
CA ARG A 200 14.04 3.31 23.65
C ARG A 200 15.49 3.76 23.47
N ARG A 201 16.42 2.89 23.05
CA ARG A 201 17.82 3.26 22.81
C ARG A 201 17.96 4.25 21.65
N LEU A 202 17.01 4.25 20.70
CA LEU A 202 16.96 5.24 19.61
C LEU A 202 16.78 6.68 20.10
N SER A 203 16.34 6.91 21.35
CA SER A 203 16.24 8.26 21.93
C SER A 203 17.59 9.01 21.90
N LYS A 204 18.70 8.28 22.08
CA LYS A 204 20.05 8.86 21.97
C LYS A 204 20.37 9.33 20.54
N ALA A 205 19.98 8.54 19.54
CA ALA A 205 20.14 8.92 18.15
C ALA A 205 19.27 10.14 17.79
N LEU A 206 18.02 10.19 18.27
CA LEU A 206 17.14 11.34 18.05
C LEU A 206 17.71 12.62 18.68
N GLU A 207 18.21 12.54 19.91
CA GLU A 207 18.85 13.66 20.59
C GLU A 207 20.10 14.15 19.83
N LEU A 208 20.93 13.23 19.35
CA LEU A 208 22.12 13.53 18.57
C LEU A 208 21.77 14.12 17.20
N ALA A 209 20.72 13.60 16.54
CA ALA A 209 20.20 14.14 15.29
C ALA A 209 19.78 15.60 15.44
N GLN A 210 19.00 15.90 16.47
CA GLN A 210 18.57 17.26 16.78
C GLN A 210 19.77 18.18 17.02
N LYS A 211 20.77 17.77 17.81
CA LYS A 211 22.01 18.53 18.07
C LYS A 211 22.82 18.80 16.81
N ARG A 212 22.75 17.92 15.81
CA ARG A 212 23.42 18.05 14.51
C ARG A 212 22.57 18.79 13.45
N GLY A 213 21.41 19.33 13.86
CA GLY A 213 20.54 20.10 12.98
C GLY A 213 19.78 19.25 11.97
N VAL A 214 19.54 17.96 12.23
CA VAL A 214 18.62 17.14 11.48
C VAL A 214 17.21 17.55 11.89
N ALA A 215 16.47 18.16 10.95
CA ALA A 215 15.13 18.67 11.19
C ALA A 215 14.38 18.83 9.87
N PHE A 216 13.06 18.76 9.94
CA PHE A 216 12.16 18.92 8.79
C PHE A 216 12.29 17.81 7.74
N ASP A 217 12.52 16.58 8.14
CA ASP A 217 12.76 15.42 7.26
C ASP A 217 11.52 15.03 6.40
N ALA A 218 10.36 15.64 6.64
CA ALA A 218 9.21 15.51 5.77
C ALA A 218 9.35 16.28 4.43
N TRP A 219 10.40 17.09 4.31
CA TRP A 219 10.71 17.85 3.10
C TRP A 219 11.90 17.18 2.41
N ASP A 220 11.74 16.75 1.17
CA ASP A 220 12.78 16.02 0.42
C ASP A 220 14.11 16.77 0.40
N GLU A 221 14.09 18.12 0.33
CA GLU A 221 15.29 18.96 0.33
C GLU A 221 16.01 19.01 1.69
N ARG A 222 15.37 18.55 2.74
CA ARG A 222 15.92 18.54 4.10
C ARG A 222 16.27 17.14 4.58
N PHE A 223 15.71 16.11 3.97
CA PHE A 223 15.98 14.73 4.32
C PHE A 223 17.39 14.32 3.90
N ASP A 224 18.21 13.91 4.87
CA ASP A 224 19.59 13.45 4.68
C ASP A 224 19.75 12.06 5.32
N TYR A 225 19.63 11.04 4.47
CA TYR A 225 19.72 9.64 4.90
C TYR A 225 21.09 9.30 5.46
N ASP A 226 22.17 9.73 4.81
CA ASP A 226 23.55 9.40 5.23
C ASP A 226 23.84 9.98 6.61
N LYS A 227 23.37 11.19 6.86
CA LYS A 227 23.47 11.84 8.17
C LYS A 227 22.67 11.11 9.26
N TRP A 228 21.50 10.57 8.94
CA TRP A 228 20.75 9.73 9.85
C TRP A 228 21.48 8.44 10.19
N ILE A 229 22.06 7.76 9.21
CA ILE A 229 22.82 6.54 9.41
C ILE A 229 24.08 6.80 10.25
N GLU A 230 24.79 7.90 10.00
CA GLU A 230 25.93 8.34 10.80
C GLU A 230 25.52 8.58 12.26
N VAL A 231 24.45 9.35 12.49
CA VAL A 231 23.92 9.65 13.83
C VAL A 231 23.55 8.39 14.60
N ILE A 232 22.88 7.42 13.96
CA ILE A 232 22.48 6.16 14.59
C ILE A 232 23.73 5.36 15.00
N LYS A 233 24.74 5.29 14.12
CA LYS A 233 26.02 4.60 14.40
C LYS A 233 26.80 5.29 15.54
N ASP A 234 26.86 6.60 15.54
CA ASP A 234 27.53 7.38 16.59
C ASP A 234 26.83 7.28 17.94
N ALA A 235 25.52 7.03 17.94
CA ALA A 235 24.78 6.67 19.15
C ALA A 235 25.08 5.24 19.66
N GLY A 236 25.97 4.50 18.97
CA GLY A 236 26.35 3.12 19.30
C GLY A 236 25.30 2.09 18.87
N LEU A 237 24.52 2.39 17.84
CA LEU A 237 23.44 1.55 17.36
C LEU A 237 23.68 1.09 15.91
N ASP A 238 23.15 -0.06 15.55
CA ASP A 238 23.19 -0.60 14.20
C ASP A 238 21.81 -0.50 13.54
N PRO A 239 21.64 0.29 12.46
CA PRO A 239 20.39 0.35 11.72
C PRO A 239 19.89 -1.01 11.24
N ALA A 240 20.80 -1.91 10.80
CA ALA A 240 20.45 -3.22 10.30
C ALA A 240 19.90 -4.15 11.39
N PHE A 241 20.34 -3.97 12.63
CA PHE A 241 19.80 -4.69 13.78
C PHE A 241 18.28 -4.45 13.94
N TYR A 242 17.83 -3.24 13.68
CA TYR A 242 16.39 -2.89 13.77
C TYR A 242 15.63 -3.27 12.50
N ALA A 243 16.09 -2.85 11.33
CA ALA A 243 15.34 -2.97 10.10
C ALA A 243 15.48 -4.35 9.43
N ASN A 244 16.70 -4.86 9.28
CA ASN A 244 17.00 -5.91 8.31
C ASN A 244 17.08 -7.34 8.92
N ARG A 245 16.89 -7.52 10.23
CA ARG A 245 16.79 -8.84 10.82
C ARG A 245 15.37 -9.31 11.02
N ALA A 246 15.14 -10.61 10.93
CA ALA A 246 13.91 -11.23 11.42
C ALA A 246 13.98 -11.40 12.95
N TYR A 247 12.84 -11.22 13.62
CA TYR A 247 12.71 -11.52 15.05
C TYR A 247 12.24 -12.97 15.27
N GLY A 248 12.64 -13.58 16.40
CA GLY A 248 12.07 -14.83 16.87
C GLY A 248 10.62 -14.65 17.32
N LEU A 249 9.80 -15.69 17.17
CA LEU A 249 8.38 -15.59 17.58
C LEU A 249 8.21 -15.49 19.11
N ASP A 250 9.16 -15.99 19.85
CA ASP A 250 9.25 -15.96 21.32
C ASP A 250 10.06 -14.76 21.85
N GLU A 251 10.71 -14.01 20.95
CA GLU A 251 11.44 -12.79 21.31
C GLU A 251 10.48 -11.73 21.88
N ILE A 252 10.93 -11.04 22.94
CA ILE A 252 10.22 -9.89 23.51
C ILE A 252 10.48 -8.71 22.59
N LEU A 253 9.42 -8.19 21.99
CA LEU A 253 9.48 -7.05 21.09
C LEU A 253 9.30 -5.73 21.85
N PRO A 254 9.87 -4.61 21.36
CA PRO A 254 9.79 -3.32 22.02
C PRO A 254 8.37 -2.85 22.34
N TRP A 255 7.40 -3.29 21.57
CA TRP A 255 5.98 -2.93 21.69
C TRP A 255 5.13 -3.96 22.45
N ASP A 256 5.69 -5.08 22.91
CA ASP A 256 4.95 -6.12 23.64
C ASP A 256 4.37 -5.63 24.99
N VAL A 257 4.79 -4.45 25.46
CA VAL A 257 4.26 -3.76 26.65
C VAL A 257 2.92 -3.06 26.39
N ILE A 258 2.50 -2.95 25.13
CA ILE A 258 1.27 -2.26 24.72
C ILE A 258 0.22 -3.31 24.40
N ASP A 259 -0.91 -3.27 25.11
CA ASP A 259 -2.08 -4.08 24.74
C ASP A 259 -2.94 -3.32 23.72
N CYS A 260 -2.94 -3.79 22.49
CA CYS A 260 -3.80 -3.27 21.41
C CYS A 260 -5.08 -4.12 21.22
N GLY A 261 -5.37 -5.04 22.14
CA GLY A 261 -6.51 -5.96 22.07
C GLY A 261 -6.35 -7.12 21.09
N VAL A 262 -5.29 -7.14 20.27
CA VAL A 262 -5.00 -8.26 19.36
C VAL A 262 -3.95 -9.16 19.98
N THR A 263 -4.29 -10.44 20.18
CA THR A 263 -3.39 -11.37 20.87
C THR A 263 -2.18 -11.75 20.01
N LYS A 264 -1.01 -11.92 20.64
CA LYS A 264 0.22 -12.40 19.98
C LYS A 264 0.01 -13.76 19.32
N SER A 265 -0.74 -14.66 19.97
CA SER A 265 -1.08 -15.99 19.43
C SER A 265 -1.91 -15.90 18.14
N PHE A 266 -2.82 -14.94 18.04
CA PHE A 266 -3.54 -14.68 16.80
C PHE A 266 -2.59 -14.24 15.69
N LEU A 267 -1.72 -13.28 15.95
CA LEU A 267 -0.76 -12.78 14.94
C LEU A 267 0.20 -13.88 14.46
N ILE A 268 0.64 -14.77 15.36
CA ILE A 268 1.47 -15.94 14.99
C ILE A 268 0.68 -16.90 14.07
N ARG A 269 -0.58 -17.17 14.39
CA ARG A 269 -1.47 -18.02 13.56
C ARG A 269 -1.69 -17.41 12.18
N GLU A 270 -1.95 -16.10 12.12
CA GLU A 270 -2.14 -15.39 10.84
C GLU A 270 -0.85 -15.34 10.01
N ARG A 271 0.30 -15.17 10.67
CA ARG A 271 1.59 -15.29 10.01
C ARG A 271 1.78 -16.67 9.36
N ALA A 272 1.49 -17.74 10.08
CA ALA A 272 1.61 -19.10 9.54
C ALA A 272 0.71 -19.28 8.31
N LYS A 273 -0.56 -18.86 8.39
CA LYS A 273 -1.48 -18.88 7.24
C LYS A 273 -0.98 -18.04 6.05
N ALA A 274 -0.44 -16.86 6.33
CA ALA A 274 0.12 -15.98 5.30
C ALA A 274 1.24 -16.67 4.51
N TYR A 275 2.16 -17.34 5.21
CA TYR A 275 3.26 -18.07 4.55
C TYR A 275 2.77 -19.29 3.77
N GLU A 276 1.58 -19.81 4.06
CA GLU A 276 0.90 -20.86 3.30
C GLU A 276 -0.02 -20.30 2.19
N GLY A 277 -0.11 -18.97 2.05
CA GLY A 277 -1.02 -18.31 1.11
C GLY A 277 -2.51 -18.47 1.44
N LYS A 278 -2.82 -18.85 2.68
CA LYS A 278 -4.20 -19.06 3.16
C LYS A 278 -4.81 -17.75 3.64
N ARG A 279 -6.02 -17.48 3.17
CA ARG A 279 -6.79 -16.31 3.58
C ARG A 279 -7.57 -16.54 4.87
N THR A 280 -7.69 -15.50 5.67
CA THR A 280 -8.64 -15.42 6.78
C THR A 280 -9.83 -14.57 6.34
N PRO A 281 -11.07 -15.03 6.52
CA PRO A 281 -12.26 -14.29 6.14
C PRO A 281 -12.39 -12.98 6.94
N SER A 282 -13.17 -12.04 6.40
CA SER A 282 -13.53 -10.81 7.11
C SER A 282 -14.27 -11.12 8.41
N CYS A 283 -14.05 -10.33 9.46
CA CYS A 283 -14.81 -10.45 10.71
C CYS A 283 -16.32 -10.18 10.53
N LEU A 284 -16.76 -9.63 9.39
CA LEU A 284 -18.17 -9.54 9.02
C LEU A 284 -18.74 -10.89 8.56
N GLU A 285 -17.91 -11.80 8.07
CA GLU A 285 -18.29 -13.15 7.64
C GLU A 285 -18.14 -14.15 8.78
N LYS A 286 -17.00 -14.12 9.47
CA LYS A 286 -16.68 -15.05 10.55
C LYS A 286 -15.66 -14.46 11.51
N CYS A 287 -15.96 -14.56 12.81
CA CYS A 287 -14.98 -14.20 13.83
C CYS A 287 -13.75 -15.11 13.76
N SER A 288 -12.56 -14.50 13.64
CA SER A 288 -11.26 -15.20 13.57
C SER A 288 -10.58 -15.36 14.92
N GLY A 289 -11.19 -14.86 16.02
CA GLY A 289 -10.65 -14.98 17.39
C GLY A 289 -9.38 -14.17 17.59
N CYS A 290 -9.36 -12.92 17.14
CA CYS A 290 -8.20 -12.02 17.28
C CYS A 290 -8.00 -11.50 18.72
N GLY A 291 -9.04 -11.46 19.53
CA GLY A 291 -9.04 -10.90 20.89
C GLY A 291 -9.61 -9.48 20.99
N ALA A 292 -9.71 -8.75 19.86
CA ALA A 292 -10.12 -7.34 19.87
C ALA A 292 -11.55 -7.10 20.40
N ASN A 293 -12.41 -8.12 20.42
CA ASN A 293 -13.74 -8.06 20.99
C ASN A 293 -13.72 -7.86 22.53
N SER A 294 -12.60 -8.13 23.20
CA SER A 294 -12.44 -7.86 24.65
C SER A 294 -12.26 -6.39 24.98
N LEU A 295 -11.95 -5.54 23.99
CA LEU A 295 -11.81 -4.08 24.16
C LEU A 295 -13.14 -3.33 24.02
N GLY A 296 -14.11 -3.91 23.34
CA GLY A 296 -15.46 -3.38 23.28
C GLY A 296 -16.21 -3.83 24.54
N GLY A 297 -16.39 -2.94 25.51
CA GLY A 297 -17.35 -3.19 26.60
C GLY A 297 -18.69 -3.66 26.00
N GLU A 298 -19.45 -4.42 26.84
CA GLU A 298 -20.76 -4.98 26.50
C GLU A 298 -21.65 -4.04 25.68
#